data_29266bd4cdc636a50cf4e764d6092d31
#
_entry.id   29266bd4cdc636a50cf4e764d6092d31
#
_cell.length_a   1.000
_cell.length_b   1.000
_cell.length_c   1.000
_cell.angle_alpha   90.00
_cell.angle_beta   90.00
_cell.angle_gamma   90.00
#
_symmetry.space_group_name_H-M   'P 1'
#
loop_
_entity.id
_entity.type
_entity.pdbx_description
1 polymer ?
#
loop_
_entity_poly.entity_id
_entity_poly.type
_entity_poly.pdbx_seq_one_letter_code
_entity_poly.pdbx_strand_id
1 'polypeptide(L)' 'MELFNLPPDQLNLLCILIAKDYSTRYNADELNVLGDFLIALGSNIVVYSASFSYFDNLRA' A
#
# COMPACT_ATOMS: atom_id res chain seq x y z
N MET A 1 -12.92 5.63 -6.97
CA MET A 1 -12.59 5.43 -5.55
C MET A 1 -11.86 6.66 -5.04
N GLU A 2 -12.24 7.15 -3.89
CA GLU A 2 -11.71 8.40 -3.35
C GLU A 2 -10.36 8.24 -2.63
N LEU A 3 -9.78 7.05 -2.66
CA LEU A 3 -8.50 6.76 -2.03
C LEU A 3 -7.41 7.76 -2.46
N PHE A 4 -7.39 8.11 -3.75
CA PHE A 4 -6.38 9.01 -4.30
C PHE A 4 -6.54 10.46 -3.86
N ASN A 5 -7.69 10.81 -3.28
CA ASN A 5 -7.99 12.15 -2.82
C ASN A 5 -7.83 12.33 -1.31
N LEU A 6 -7.50 11.25 -0.59
CA LEU A 6 -7.36 11.31 0.85
C LEU A 6 -6.03 11.98 1.23
N PRO A 7 -6.04 12.89 2.23
CA PRO A 7 -4.79 13.40 2.80
C PRO A 7 -3.95 12.27 3.41
N PRO A 8 -2.61 12.46 3.52
CA PRO A 8 -1.73 11.42 4.05
C PRO A 8 -2.13 10.91 5.44
N ASP A 9 -2.61 11.78 6.31
CA ASP A 9 -3.03 11.38 7.66
C ASP A 9 -4.23 10.44 7.62
N GLN A 10 -5.17 10.70 6.71
CA GLN A 10 -6.36 9.86 6.55
C GLN A 10 -6.02 8.54 5.87
N LEU A 11 -5.09 8.54 4.92
CA LEU A 11 -4.58 7.29 4.33
C LEU A 11 -3.94 6.40 5.39
N ASN A 12 -3.11 6.98 6.25
CA ASN A 12 -2.47 6.25 7.33
C ASN A 12 -3.49 5.68 8.31
N LEU A 13 -4.50 6.48 8.66
CA LEU A 13 -5.57 6.02 9.54
C LEU A 13 -6.34 4.85 8.92
N LEU A 14 -6.63 4.93 7.63
CA LEU A 14 -7.30 3.85 6.91
C LEU A 14 -6.46 2.57 6.96
N CYS A 15 -5.15 2.67 6.76
CA CYS A 15 -4.25 1.52 6.88
C CYS A 15 -4.30 0.89 8.27
N ILE A 16 -4.34 1.70 9.32
CA ILE A 16 -4.43 1.21 10.70
C ILE A 16 -5.75 0.47 10.92
N LEU A 17 -6.85 1.01 10.43
CA LEU A 17 -8.17 0.38 10.58
C LEU A 17 -8.26 -0.95 9.84
N ILE A 18 -7.69 -1.03 8.64
CA ILE A 18 -7.64 -2.28 7.87
C ILE A 18 -6.78 -3.30 8.60
N ALA A 19 -5.62 -2.89 9.10
CA ALA A 19 -4.73 -3.77 9.85
C ALA A 19 -5.40 -4.32 11.11
N LYS A 20 -6.14 -3.48 11.81
CA LYS A 20 -6.89 -3.89 13.00
C LYS A 20 -7.96 -4.93 12.64
N ASP A 21 -8.69 -4.70 11.53
CA ASP A 21 -9.70 -5.65 11.07
C ASP A 21 -9.07 -7.01 10.74
N TYR A 22 -7.94 -7.02 10.02
CA TYR A 22 -7.24 -8.27 9.72
C TYR A 22 -6.73 -8.98 10.98
N SER A 23 -6.32 -8.21 11.99
CA SER A 23 -5.81 -8.79 13.23
C SER A 23 -6.85 -9.62 13.97
N THR A 24 -8.14 -9.41 13.71
CA THR A 24 -9.23 -10.18 14.31
C THR A 24 -9.59 -11.42 13.52
N ARG A 25 -9.09 -11.57 12.28
CA ARG A 25 -9.45 -12.66 11.37
C ARG A 25 -8.37 -13.70 11.20
N TYR A 26 -7.11 -13.34 11.43
CA TYR A 26 -5.97 -14.19 11.12
C TYR A 26 -5.10 -14.39 12.36
N ASN A 27 -4.38 -15.50 12.43
CA ASN A 27 -3.44 -15.76 13.51
C ASN A 27 -2.11 -15.03 13.25
N ALA A 28 -1.17 -15.13 14.21
CA ALA A 28 0.09 -14.41 14.13
C ALA A 28 0.92 -14.79 12.90
N ASP A 29 1.00 -16.07 12.58
CA ASP A 29 1.76 -16.55 11.42
C ASP A 29 1.14 -16.05 10.11
N GLU A 30 -0.18 -16.11 10.01
CA GLU A 30 -0.89 -15.62 8.84
C GLU A 30 -0.73 -14.12 8.66
N LEU A 31 -0.80 -13.35 9.76
CA LEU A 31 -0.60 -11.91 9.72
C LEU A 31 0.81 -11.55 9.26
N ASN A 32 1.81 -12.31 9.68
CA ASN A 32 3.18 -12.07 9.28
C ASN A 32 3.35 -12.25 7.76
N VAL A 33 2.83 -13.34 7.23
CA VAL A 33 2.89 -13.61 5.79
C VAL A 33 2.11 -12.57 5.00
N LEU A 34 0.91 -12.24 5.45
CA LEU A 34 0.07 -11.23 4.80
C LEU A 34 0.74 -9.86 4.79
N GLY A 35 1.31 -9.46 5.94
CA GLY A 35 2.02 -8.19 6.05
C GLY A 35 3.21 -8.12 5.11
N ASP A 36 4.03 -9.16 5.06
CA ASP A 36 5.19 -9.23 4.17
C ASP A 36 4.75 -9.16 2.70
N PHE A 37 3.68 -9.86 2.34
CA PHE A 37 3.13 -9.81 0.99
C PHE A 37 2.69 -8.41 0.62
N LEU A 38 1.98 -7.72 1.49
CA LEU A 38 1.48 -6.38 1.23
C LEU A 38 2.62 -5.35 1.13
N ILE A 39 3.65 -5.49 1.95
CA ILE A 39 4.85 -4.65 1.86
C ILE A 39 5.52 -4.83 0.51
N ALA A 40 5.73 -6.07 0.08
CA ALA A 40 6.36 -6.38 -1.20
C ALA A 40 5.51 -5.87 -2.36
N LEU A 41 4.20 -6.06 -2.30
CA LEU A 41 3.27 -5.58 -3.32
C LEU A 41 3.32 -4.06 -3.42
N GLY A 42 3.26 -3.37 -2.29
CA GLY A 42 3.32 -1.91 -2.26
C GLY A 42 4.62 -1.38 -2.82
N SER A 43 5.75 -2.00 -2.46
CA SER A 43 7.06 -1.61 -2.96
C SER A 43 7.16 -1.77 -4.48
N ASN A 44 6.63 -2.86 -5.03
CA ASN A 44 6.62 -3.08 -6.47
C ASN A 44 5.74 -2.08 -7.21
N ILE A 45 4.60 -1.72 -6.63
CA ILE A 45 3.71 -0.70 -7.19
C ILE A 45 4.45 0.64 -7.27
N VAL A 46 5.16 1.02 -6.22
CA VAL A 46 5.92 2.27 -6.18
C VAL A 46 7.02 2.27 -7.24
N VAL A 47 7.69 1.15 -7.45
CA VAL A 47 8.72 1.02 -8.49
C VAL A 47 8.12 1.29 -9.87
N TYR A 48 6.95 0.73 -10.17
CA TYR A 48 6.28 1.00 -11.45
C TYR A 48 5.88 2.46 -11.58
N SER A 49 5.42 3.07 -10.51
CA SER A 49 5.09 4.50 -10.49
C SER A 49 6.31 5.35 -10.86
N ALA A 50 7.46 5.08 -10.25
CA ALA A 50 8.70 5.78 -10.53
C ALA A 50 9.16 5.59 -11.98
N SER A 51 9.03 4.36 -12.50
CA SER A 51 9.38 4.05 -13.90
C SER A 51 8.51 4.82 -14.88
N PHE A 52 7.21 4.88 -14.63
CA PHE A 52 6.30 5.63 -15.49
C PHE A 52 6.61 7.12 -15.48
N SER A 53 6.89 7.68 -14.32
CA SER A 53 7.29 9.09 -14.20
C SER A 53 8.58 9.39 -14.96
N TYR A 54 9.55 8.49 -14.90
CA TYR A 54 10.80 8.62 -15.62
C TYR A 54 10.57 8.64 -17.13
N PHE A 55 9.79 7.70 -17.65
CA PHE A 55 9.48 7.65 -19.09
C PHE A 55 8.68 8.85 -19.54
N ASP A 56 7.74 9.31 -18.73
CA ASP A 56 6.95 10.50 -19.04
C ASP A 56 7.85 11.74 -19.16
N ASN A 57 8.82 11.88 -18.26
CA ASN A 57 9.77 12.98 -18.31
C ASN A 57 10.67 12.92 -19.55
N LEU A 58 11.02 11.72 -20.00
CA LEU A 58 11.82 11.56 -21.22
C LEU A 58 11.06 11.97 -22.49
N ARG A 59 9.74 11.85 -22.46
CA ARG A 59 8.89 12.22 -23.60
C ARG A 59 8.60 13.71 -23.65
N ALA A 60 8.75 14.40 -22.56
CA ALA A 60 8.43 15.83 -22.45
C ALA A 60 9.50 16.76 -23.10
#